data_4470ead76d5d5beb04d1ea47aa7c7bb8
#
_entry.id   4470ead76d5d5beb04d1ea47aa7c7bb8
#
_cell.length_a   1.000
_cell.length_b   1.000
_cell.length_c   1.000
_cell.angle_alpha   90.00
_cell.angle_beta   90.00
_cell.angle_gamma   90.00
#
_symmetry.space_group_name_H-M   'P 1'
#
loop_
_entity.id
_entity.type
_entity.pdbx_description
1 polymer ?
#
loop_
_entity_poly.entity_id
_entity_poly.type
_entity_poly.pdbx_seq_one_letter_code
_entity_poly.pdbx_strand_id
1 'polypeptide(L)'
;MAARAHLRSAAGREVGDVPAIWSYTLDSGSEKELGQKPTRGERAVHTALTLWALHQGSNDAPMNSTWKHERTIGASVRRLAYSDMGGRERAEEHPVYKRLCAMIAAPTFESLTVHARGLVTMLGSAEIPMDYGRFAADLYNWQKPERRAGVLRQWGRDFARTPADEEQTGSSITTSIPESN
;
A
#
# COMPACT_ATOMS: atom_id res chain seq x y z
N MET A 1 -20.25 -0.59 10.09
CA MET A 1 -19.38 0.20 11.01
C MET A 1 -18.52 -0.68 11.93
N ALA A 2 -19.04 -1.73 12.56
CA ALA A 2 -18.30 -2.58 13.50
C ALA A 2 -17.04 -3.24 12.91
N ALA A 3 -17.11 -3.84 11.70
CA ALA A 3 -15.97 -4.51 11.07
C ALA A 3 -14.74 -3.60 10.91
N ARG A 4 -14.93 -2.34 10.48
CA ARG A 4 -13.84 -1.37 10.34
C ARG A 4 -13.19 -1.02 11.69
N ALA A 5 -13.97 -0.93 12.75
CA ALA A 5 -13.45 -0.69 14.11
C ALA A 5 -12.59 -1.87 14.57
N HIS A 6 -13.03 -3.11 14.34
CA HIS A 6 -12.26 -4.31 14.68
C HIS A 6 -10.97 -4.42 13.86
N LEU A 7 -11.02 -4.16 12.55
CA LEU A 7 -9.81 -4.12 11.71
C LEU A 7 -8.82 -3.06 12.20
N ARG A 8 -9.29 -1.87 12.56
CA ARG A 8 -8.42 -0.80 13.08
C ARG A 8 -7.77 -1.19 14.41
N SER A 9 -8.51 -1.85 15.31
CA SER A 9 -7.96 -2.32 16.59
C SER A 9 -6.95 -3.46 16.43
N ALA A 10 -6.98 -4.17 15.31
CA ALA A 10 -6.06 -5.26 14.99
C ALA A 10 -4.76 -4.77 14.32
N ALA A 11 -4.65 -3.48 13.98
CA ALA A 11 -3.44 -2.94 13.35
C ALA A 11 -2.22 -3.07 14.29
N GLY A 12 -1.21 -3.84 13.85
CA GLY A 12 0.00 -4.15 14.62
C GLY A 12 -0.13 -5.35 15.56
N ARG A 13 -1.25 -6.08 15.52
CA ARG A 13 -1.40 -7.39 16.18
C ARG A 13 -1.03 -8.51 15.21
N GLU A 14 -0.75 -9.69 15.77
CA GLU A 14 -0.49 -10.89 14.97
C GLU A 14 -1.74 -11.37 14.20
N VAL A 15 -1.51 -12.06 13.10
CA VAL A 15 -2.59 -12.71 12.33
C VAL A 15 -3.26 -13.77 13.21
N GLY A 16 -4.58 -13.69 13.32
CA GLY A 16 -5.36 -14.63 14.15
C GLY A 16 -5.68 -14.14 15.56
N ASP A 17 -5.03 -13.10 16.07
CA ASP A 17 -5.25 -12.60 17.45
C ASP A 17 -6.65 -11.99 17.68
N VAL A 18 -7.31 -11.55 16.61
CA VAL A 18 -8.59 -10.85 16.71
C VAL A 18 -9.69 -11.65 16.00
N PRO A 19 -10.49 -12.45 16.74
CA PRO A 19 -11.52 -13.31 16.14
C PRO A 19 -12.54 -12.58 15.27
N ALA A 20 -12.86 -11.35 15.62
CA ALA A 20 -13.86 -10.54 14.90
C ALA A 20 -13.49 -10.21 13.43
N ILE A 21 -12.23 -10.46 13.02
CA ILE A 21 -11.77 -10.21 11.64
C ILE A 21 -11.32 -11.48 10.91
N TRP A 22 -11.44 -12.65 11.49
CA TRP A 22 -10.98 -13.91 10.88
C TRP A 22 -11.60 -14.14 9.48
N SER A 23 -12.89 -13.88 9.32
CA SER A 23 -13.58 -14.01 8.03
C SER A 23 -13.02 -13.14 6.91
N TYR A 24 -12.22 -12.12 7.24
CA TYR A 24 -11.59 -11.22 6.26
C TYR A 24 -10.11 -11.49 6.06
N THR A 25 -9.45 -12.12 7.03
CA THR A 25 -7.98 -12.16 7.09
C THR A 25 -7.39 -13.56 7.10
N LEU A 26 -8.20 -14.59 7.37
CA LEU A 26 -7.76 -15.98 7.33
C LEU A 26 -8.25 -16.66 6.05
N ASP A 27 -7.38 -17.45 5.46
CA ASP A 27 -7.74 -18.30 4.32
C ASP A 27 -8.51 -19.52 4.81
N SER A 28 -9.57 -19.91 4.11
CA SER A 28 -10.33 -21.14 4.34
C SER A 28 -9.80 -22.34 3.53
N GLY A 29 -8.57 -22.25 3.02
CA GLY A 29 -7.93 -23.27 2.20
C GLY A 29 -7.80 -24.63 2.88
N SER A 30 -7.30 -25.63 2.16
CA SER A 30 -7.22 -27.00 2.66
C SER A 30 -6.33 -27.11 3.90
N GLU A 31 -6.71 -27.95 4.86
CA GLU A 31 -5.95 -28.21 6.11
C GLU A 31 -4.47 -28.57 5.88
N LYS A 32 -4.12 -29.08 4.69
CA LYS A 32 -2.73 -29.39 4.29
C LYS A 32 -1.87 -28.17 4.04
N GLU A 33 -2.49 -27.04 3.71
CA GLU A 33 -1.80 -25.78 3.42
C GLU A 33 -1.79 -24.83 4.63
N LEU A 34 -2.71 -25.03 5.56
CA LEU A 34 -2.85 -24.25 6.80
C LEU A 34 -1.95 -24.86 7.88
N GLY A 35 -0.66 -24.49 7.85
CA GLY A 35 0.26 -24.80 8.95
C GLY A 35 -0.07 -24.02 10.22
N GLN A 36 0.65 -24.29 11.32
CA GLN A 36 0.51 -23.55 12.59
C GLN A 36 0.91 -22.06 12.49
N LYS A 37 1.59 -21.66 11.40
CA LYS A 37 2.03 -20.27 11.19
C LYS A 37 1.20 -19.64 10.09
N PRO A 38 0.87 -18.33 10.19
CA PRO A 38 0.17 -17.62 9.14
C PRO A 38 0.90 -17.71 7.80
N THR A 39 0.13 -17.93 6.74
CA THR A 39 0.64 -17.93 5.36
C THR A 39 1.09 -16.52 4.94
N ARG A 40 1.86 -16.45 3.84
CA ARG A 40 2.22 -15.14 3.25
C ARG A 40 0.99 -14.36 2.80
N GLY A 41 -0.04 -15.05 2.32
CA GLY A 41 -1.31 -14.46 1.90
C GLY A 41 -2.04 -13.82 3.08
N GLU A 42 -2.24 -14.58 4.16
CA GLU A 42 -2.90 -14.11 5.37
C GLU A 42 -2.16 -12.91 5.98
N ARG A 43 -0.84 -12.96 6.06
CA ARG A 43 -0.04 -11.82 6.55
C ARG A 43 -0.20 -10.57 5.68
N ALA A 44 -0.20 -10.73 4.36
CA ALA A 44 -0.36 -9.62 3.43
C ALA A 44 -1.76 -9.00 3.50
N VAL A 45 -2.81 -9.83 3.49
CA VAL A 45 -4.21 -9.40 3.59
C VAL A 45 -4.50 -8.77 4.93
N HIS A 46 -4.09 -9.41 6.04
CA HIS A 46 -4.25 -8.86 7.40
C HIS A 46 -3.61 -7.48 7.51
N THR A 47 -2.35 -7.35 7.07
CA THR A 47 -1.63 -6.07 7.12
C THR A 47 -2.32 -5.02 6.27
N ALA A 48 -2.69 -5.32 5.03
CA ALA A 48 -3.34 -4.37 4.14
C ALA A 48 -4.70 -3.91 4.68
N LEU A 49 -5.55 -4.81 5.14
CA LEU A 49 -6.89 -4.48 5.66
C LEU A 49 -6.84 -3.70 6.97
N THR A 50 -5.96 -4.06 7.89
CA THR A 50 -5.83 -3.37 9.17
C THR A 50 -5.24 -1.97 8.98
N LEU A 51 -4.27 -1.81 8.09
CA LEU A 51 -3.72 -0.49 7.72
C LEU A 51 -4.72 0.35 6.93
N TRP A 52 -5.54 -0.25 6.04
CA TRP A 52 -6.65 0.46 5.41
C TRP A 52 -7.63 1.01 6.44
N ALA A 53 -8.04 0.19 7.40
CA ALA A 53 -8.98 0.63 8.43
C ALA A 53 -8.41 1.75 9.32
N LEU A 54 -7.09 1.73 9.56
CA LEU A 54 -6.37 2.81 10.24
C LEU A 54 -6.34 4.07 9.37
N HIS A 55 -6.02 3.94 8.09
CA HIS A 55 -5.96 5.03 7.11
C HIS A 55 -7.32 5.70 6.91
N GLN A 56 -8.38 4.89 6.80
CA GLN A 56 -9.74 5.41 6.69
C GLN A 56 -10.12 6.23 7.94
N GLY A 57 -9.74 5.80 9.13
CA GLY A 57 -9.98 6.54 10.37
C GLY A 57 -11.39 7.12 10.46
N SER A 58 -11.46 8.44 10.59
CA SER A 58 -12.69 9.25 10.53
C SER A 58 -12.87 10.00 9.20
N ASN A 59 -12.00 9.77 8.20
CA ASN A 59 -12.10 10.47 6.92
C ASN A 59 -13.40 10.08 6.19
N ASP A 60 -14.13 11.08 5.69
CA ASP A 60 -15.37 10.88 4.95
C ASP A 60 -15.09 10.36 3.52
N ALA A 61 -14.01 10.84 2.90
CA ALA A 61 -13.58 10.36 1.60
C ALA A 61 -12.99 8.94 1.69
N PRO A 62 -13.21 8.08 0.68
CA PRO A 62 -12.61 6.74 0.66
C PRO A 62 -11.09 6.81 0.59
N MET A 63 -10.40 6.17 1.56
CA MET A 63 -8.94 6.07 1.58
C MET A 63 -8.42 4.87 0.77
N ASN A 64 -9.29 4.04 0.21
CA ASN A 64 -8.92 3.05 -0.81
C ASN A 64 -9.36 3.55 -2.19
N SER A 65 -8.43 3.52 -3.14
CA SER A 65 -8.68 3.95 -4.52
C SER A 65 -7.87 3.10 -5.49
N THR A 66 -8.55 2.53 -6.48
CA THR A 66 -7.98 1.61 -7.48
C THR A 66 -7.53 2.31 -8.77
N TRP A 67 -7.34 3.62 -8.74
CA TRP A 67 -6.93 4.40 -9.91
C TRP A 67 -5.46 4.15 -10.29
N LYS A 68 -5.25 3.12 -11.16
CA LYS A 68 -3.99 2.83 -11.88
C LYS A 68 -2.69 3.08 -11.07
N HIS A 69 -1.65 3.60 -11.74
CA HIS A 69 -0.31 3.79 -11.16
C HIS A 69 -0.20 4.95 -10.14
N GLU A 70 -1.21 5.80 -10.07
CA GLU A 70 -1.19 7.02 -9.23
C GLU A 70 -1.49 6.76 -7.75
N ARG A 71 -1.88 5.54 -7.38
CA ARG A 71 -2.32 5.19 -6.02
C ARG A 71 -1.48 4.12 -5.35
N THR A 72 -0.33 3.79 -5.92
CA THR A 72 0.65 2.93 -5.23
C THR A 72 1.20 3.65 -4.00
N ILE A 73 1.79 2.90 -3.07
CA ILE A 73 2.37 3.51 -1.87
C ILE A 73 3.45 4.55 -2.22
N GLY A 74 4.30 4.27 -3.21
CA GLY A 74 5.33 5.21 -3.68
C GLY A 74 4.73 6.49 -4.26
N ALA A 75 3.70 6.36 -5.11
CA ALA A 75 3.01 7.50 -5.71
C ALA A 75 2.25 8.34 -4.67
N SER A 76 1.59 7.70 -3.69
CA SER A 76 0.88 8.42 -2.62
C SER A 76 1.84 9.17 -1.70
N VAL A 77 2.99 8.58 -1.38
CA VAL A 77 4.08 9.25 -0.63
C VAL A 77 4.63 10.45 -1.41
N ARG A 78 4.88 10.28 -2.73
CA ARG A 78 5.28 11.39 -3.61
C ARG A 78 4.28 12.54 -3.55
N ARG A 79 2.99 12.23 -3.70
CA ARG A 79 1.93 13.24 -3.67
C ARG A 79 1.96 14.06 -2.39
N LEU A 80 2.10 13.43 -1.23
CA LEU A 80 2.21 14.13 0.04
C LEU A 80 3.47 15.00 0.10
N ALA A 81 4.62 14.41 -0.24
CA ALA A 81 5.88 15.14 -0.18
C ALA A 81 5.90 16.38 -1.11
N TYR A 82 5.28 16.28 -2.29
CA TYR A 82 5.25 17.40 -3.25
C TYR A 82 4.24 18.47 -2.83
N SER A 83 3.08 18.11 -2.29
CA SER A 83 2.09 19.09 -1.84
C SER A 83 2.62 19.97 -0.71
N ASP A 84 3.32 19.36 0.24
CA ASP A 84 3.79 20.06 1.44
C ASP A 84 5.06 20.89 1.19
N MET A 85 5.96 20.44 0.30
CA MET A 85 7.27 21.05 0.10
C MET A 85 7.34 22.00 -1.11
N GLY A 86 6.24 22.17 -1.84
CA GLY A 86 6.18 23.08 -2.99
C GLY A 86 6.99 22.61 -4.21
N GLY A 87 7.29 21.30 -4.33
CA GLY A 87 7.92 20.72 -5.50
C GLY A 87 8.91 19.60 -5.23
N ARG A 88 9.50 19.06 -6.32
CA ARG A 88 10.35 17.85 -6.31
C ARG A 88 11.66 18.01 -5.53
N GLU A 89 12.32 19.16 -5.66
CA GLU A 89 13.68 19.37 -5.13
C GLU A 89 13.76 19.20 -3.61
N ARG A 90 12.65 19.44 -2.91
CA ARG A 90 12.55 19.30 -1.45
C ARG A 90 11.81 18.06 -0.99
N ALA A 91 11.18 17.31 -1.89
CA ALA A 91 10.37 16.14 -1.53
C ALA A 91 11.18 15.07 -0.77
N GLU A 92 12.48 14.94 -1.06
CA GLU A 92 13.37 14.01 -0.38
C GLU A 92 13.74 14.44 1.06
N GLU A 93 13.53 15.71 1.41
CA GLU A 93 13.70 16.22 2.77
C GLU A 93 12.48 15.92 3.65
N HIS A 94 11.33 15.67 3.03
CA HIS A 94 10.07 15.46 3.73
C HIS A 94 10.10 14.21 4.64
N PRO A 95 9.55 14.26 5.87
CA PRO A 95 9.52 13.13 6.79
C PRO A 95 8.87 11.87 6.21
N VAL A 96 7.87 12.02 5.33
CA VAL A 96 7.20 10.88 4.67
C VAL A 96 8.15 10.12 3.75
N TYR A 97 9.04 10.81 3.01
CA TYR A 97 10.06 10.15 2.18
C TYR A 97 11.08 9.38 3.02
N LYS A 98 11.56 9.97 4.11
CA LYS A 98 12.47 9.29 5.04
C LYS A 98 11.85 8.01 5.59
N ARG A 99 10.55 8.02 5.85
CA ARG A 99 9.81 6.83 6.32
C ARG A 99 9.62 5.80 5.20
N LEU A 100 9.42 6.23 3.95
CA LEU A 100 9.41 5.32 2.79
C LEU A 100 10.78 4.64 2.64
N CYS A 101 11.88 5.38 2.74
CA CYS A 101 13.23 4.82 2.70
C CYS A 101 13.45 3.81 3.84
N ALA A 102 12.99 4.10 5.05
CA ALA A 102 13.07 3.17 6.17
C ALA A 102 12.24 1.90 5.94
N MET A 103 11.05 2.01 5.32
CA MET A 103 10.24 0.86 4.92
C MET A 103 10.94 0.02 3.85
N ILE A 104 11.56 0.65 2.86
CA ILE A 104 12.34 -0.04 1.79
C ILE A 104 13.54 -0.76 2.38
N ALA A 105 14.22 -0.18 3.35
CA ALA A 105 15.39 -0.74 4.02
C ALA A 105 15.03 -1.78 5.11
N ALA A 106 13.74 -2.03 5.38
CA ALA A 106 13.31 -2.91 6.45
C ALA A 106 13.82 -4.36 6.24
N PRO A 107 14.52 -4.96 7.20
CA PRO A 107 15.05 -6.31 7.06
C PRO A 107 13.99 -7.40 7.23
N THR A 108 12.94 -7.13 8.01
CA THR A 108 11.86 -8.09 8.32
C THR A 108 10.49 -7.55 7.94
N PHE A 109 9.51 -8.46 7.80
CA PHE A 109 8.14 -8.08 7.49
C PHE A 109 7.50 -7.25 8.63
N GLU A 110 7.85 -7.56 9.86
CA GLU A 110 7.38 -6.86 11.06
C GLU A 110 7.88 -5.40 11.05
N SER A 111 9.19 -5.18 10.80
CA SER A 111 9.74 -3.82 10.72
C SER A 111 9.18 -3.03 9.54
N LEU A 112 8.96 -3.68 8.39
CA LEU A 112 8.27 -3.07 7.25
C LEU A 112 6.86 -2.60 7.65
N THR A 113 6.10 -3.45 8.35
CA THR A 113 4.73 -3.13 8.79
C THR A 113 4.70 -1.93 9.73
N VAL A 114 5.68 -1.80 10.63
CA VAL A 114 5.82 -0.63 11.52
C VAL A 114 6.00 0.66 10.72
N HIS A 115 6.88 0.66 9.71
CA HIS A 115 7.10 1.83 8.86
C HIS A 115 5.88 2.12 7.98
N ALA A 116 5.25 1.09 7.41
CA ALA A 116 4.01 1.22 6.62
C ALA A 116 2.87 1.84 7.45
N ARG A 117 2.72 1.44 8.72
CA ARG A 117 1.73 2.04 9.64
C ARG A 117 1.97 3.54 9.79
N GLY A 118 3.22 3.95 9.98
CA GLY A 118 3.55 5.38 10.05
C GLY A 118 3.25 6.13 8.76
N LEU A 119 3.51 5.52 7.59
CA LEU A 119 3.18 6.11 6.29
C LEU A 119 1.67 6.32 6.14
N VAL A 120 0.86 5.29 6.37
CA VAL A 120 -0.60 5.41 6.20
C VAL A 120 -1.23 6.38 7.20
N THR A 121 -0.64 6.56 8.39
CA THR A 121 -1.08 7.60 9.33
C THR A 121 -0.84 8.99 8.76
N MET A 122 0.33 9.25 8.18
CA MET A 122 0.64 10.54 7.54
C MET A 122 -0.24 10.80 6.32
N LEU A 123 -0.45 9.77 5.46
CA LEU A 123 -1.33 9.86 4.31
C LEU A 123 -2.79 10.13 4.72
N GLY A 124 -3.25 9.51 5.81
CA GLY A 124 -4.59 9.69 6.34
C GLY A 124 -4.84 11.10 6.87
N SER A 125 -3.84 11.70 7.52
CA SER A 125 -3.92 13.10 7.98
C SER A 125 -3.96 14.10 6.81
N ALA A 126 -3.41 13.73 5.66
CA ALA A 126 -3.42 14.52 4.43
C ALA A 126 -4.55 14.13 3.46
N GLU A 127 -5.41 13.20 3.83
CA GLU A 127 -6.52 12.68 3.01
C GLU A 127 -6.08 12.13 1.63
N ILE A 128 -4.88 11.56 1.55
CA ILE A 128 -4.31 11.02 0.31
C ILE A 128 -4.60 9.52 0.22
N PRO A 129 -5.51 9.06 -0.63
CA PRO A 129 -5.86 7.65 -0.75
C PRO A 129 -4.77 6.81 -1.40
N MET A 130 -4.80 5.49 -1.16
CA MET A 130 -3.88 4.50 -1.68
C MET A 130 -4.63 3.27 -2.18
N ASP A 131 -4.06 2.51 -3.13
CA ASP A 131 -4.57 1.22 -3.58
C ASP A 131 -4.13 0.10 -2.62
N TYR A 132 -5.03 -0.33 -1.76
CA TYR A 132 -4.79 -1.40 -0.79
C TYR A 132 -4.78 -2.79 -1.40
N GLY A 133 -5.46 -3.02 -2.52
CA GLY A 133 -5.37 -4.27 -3.26
C GLY A 133 -3.98 -4.47 -3.85
N ARG A 134 -3.43 -3.43 -4.48
CA ARG A 134 -2.06 -3.41 -4.97
C ARG A 134 -1.06 -3.56 -3.83
N PHE A 135 -1.26 -2.85 -2.74
CA PHE A 135 -0.38 -2.94 -1.58
C PHE A 135 -0.36 -4.34 -0.96
N ALA A 136 -1.51 -5.02 -0.87
CA ALA A 136 -1.57 -6.43 -0.43
C ALA A 136 -0.75 -7.35 -1.35
N ALA A 137 -0.87 -7.18 -2.68
CA ALA A 137 -0.09 -7.92 -3.65
C ALA A 137 1.42 -7.65 -3.51
N ASP A 138 1.80 -6.41 -3.27
CA ASP A 138 3.19 -6.01 -3.02
C ASP A 138 3.72 -6.64 -1.73
N LEU A 139 2.96 -6.62 -0.63
CA LEU A 139 3.31 -7.26 0.64
C LEU A 139 3.47 -8.78 0.50
N TYR A 140 2.59 -9.43 -0.27
CA TYR A 140 2.71 -10.86 -0.57
C TYR A 140 4.00 -11.18 -1.33
N ASN A 141 4.30 -10.39 -2.37
CA ASN A 141 5.50 -10.57 -3.19
C ASN A 141 6.78 -10.19 -2.43
N TRP A 142 6.73 -9.20 -1.55
CA TRP A 142 7.87 -8.80 -0.73
C TRP A 142 8.37 -9.94 0.18
N GLN A 143 7.47 -10.81 0.65
CA GLN A 143 7.81 -11.98 1.46
C GLN A 143 8.52 -13.09 0.67
N LYS A 144 8.62 -12.95 -0.67
CA LYS A 144 9.33 -13.88 -1.55
C LYS A 144 10.72 -13.31 -1.87
N PRO A 145 11.83 -13.94 -1.43
CA PRO A 145 13.18 -13.41 -1.65
C PRO A 145 13.45 -13.00 -3.09
N GLU A 146 13.02 -13.83 -4.04
CA GLU A 146 13.21 -13.63 -5.48
C GLU A 146 12.41 -12.47 -6.08
N ARG A 147 11.35 -12.03 -5.41
CA ARG A 147 10.47 -10.93 -5.86
C ARG A 147 10.67 -9.65 -5.10
N ARG A 148 11.24 -9.72 -3.89
CA ARG A 148 11.41 -8.56 -2.99
C ARG A 148 12.08 -7.38 -3.67
N ALA A 149 13.21 -7.59 -4.32
CA ALA A 149 13.94 -6.52 -4.99
C ALA A 149 13.11 -5.83 -6.10
N GLY A 150 12.21 -6.57 -6.77
CA GLY A 150 11.28 -6.01 -7.75
C GLY A 150 10.27 -5.06 -7.12
N VAL A 151 9.68 -5.47 -5.99
CA VAL A 151 8.73 -4.64 -5.24
C VAL A 151 9.39 -3.34 -4.76
N LEU A 152 10.57 -3.44 -4.16
CA LEU A 152 11.30 -2.26 -3.64
C LEU A 152 11.64 -1.27 -4.76
N ARG A 153 12.11 -1.78 -5.92
CA ARG A 153 12.37 -0.92 -7.09
C ARG A 153 11.10 -0.27 -7.61
N GLN A 154 9.96 -0.97 -7.57
CA GLN A 154 8.69 -0.41 -8.02
C GLN A 154 8.25 0.74 -7.13
N TRP A 155 8.30 0.60 -5.81
CA TRP A 155 7.99 1.67 -4.87
C TRP A 155 8.87 2.91 -5.07
N GLY A 156 10.18 2.70 -5.30
CA GLY A 156 11.11 3.78 -5.60
C GLY A 156 10.81 4.49 -6.93
N ARG A 157 10.50 3.72 -7.99
CA ARG A 157 10.10 4.29 -9.30
C ARG A 157 8.82 5.10 -9.20
N ASP A 158 7.81 4.60 -8.48
CA ASP A 158 6.53 5.28 -8.32
C ASP A 158 6.69 6.61 -7.55
N PHE A 159 7.63 6.67 -6.61
CA PHE A 159 8.00 7.92 -5.97
C PHE A 159 8.76 8.86 -6.92
N ALA A 160 9.68 8.34 -7.73
CA ALA A 160 10.54 9.15 -8.60
C ALA A 160 9.84 9.67 -9.87
N ARG A 161 8.68 9.12 -10.26
CA ARG A 161 7.93 9.58 -11.45
C ARG A 161 7.61 11.07 -11.38
N THR A 162 7.63 11.72 -12.56
CA THR A 162 7.22 13.12 -12.70
C THR A 162 5.81 13.21 -13.30
N PRO A 163 5.08 14.32 -13.11
CA PRO A 163 3.80 14.55 -13.79
C PRO A 163 3.88 14.45 -15.32
N ALA A 164 4.99 14.85 -15.92
CA ALA A 164 5.22 14.73 -17.37
C ALA A 164 5.26 13.28 -17.85
N ASP A 165 5.74 12.34 -17.04
CA ASP A 165 5.75 10.91 -17.37
C ASP A 165 4.33 10.30 -17.33
N GLU A 166 3.40 10.94 -16.60
CA GLU A 166 2.01 10.52 -16.48
C GLU A 166 1.17 10.89 -17.70
N GLU A 167 1.42 12.06 -18.32
CA GLU A 167 0.75 12.51 -19.55
C GLU A 167 1.12 11.65 -20.76
N GLN A 168 2.37 11.22 -20.87
CA GLN A 168 2.83 10.37 -21.98
C GLN A 168 2.20 8.97 -21.94
N THR A 169 1.95 8.42 -20.77
CA THR A 169 1.31 7.09 -20.61
C THR A 169 -0.19 7.15 -20.90
N GLY A 170 -0.85 8.28 -20.66
CA GLY A 170 -2.26 8.52 -20.97
C GLY A 170 -2.55 8.71 -22.46
N SER A 171 -1.61 9.31 -23.21
CA SER A 171 -1.76 9.63 -24.63
C SER A 171 -1.59 8.42 -25.56
N SER A 172 -0.91 7.36 -25.13
CA SER A 172 -0.61 6.20 -25.98
C SER A 172 -1.78 5.22 -26.20
N ILE A 173 -2.94 5.45 -25.55
CA ILE A 173 -4.08 4.51 -25.61
C ILE A 173 -5.18 4.96 -26.58
N THR A 174 -5.09 6.18 -27.15
CA THR A 174 -6.21 6.77 -27.92
C THR A 174 -6.09 6.64 -29.44
N THR A 175 -5.05 5.97 -29.98
CA THR A 175 -4.87 5.87 -31.43
C THR A 175 -4.84 4.41 -31.90
N SER A 176 -5.99 3.76 -32.01
CA SER A 176 -6.20 2.59 -32.88
C SER A 176 -7.69 2.23 -32.94
N ILE A 177 -8.50 3.02 -33.66
CA ILE A 177 -9.74 2.51 -34.25
C ILE A 177 -9.51 2.58 -35.75
N PRO A 178 -9.39 1.46 -36.50
CA PRO A 178 -9.44 1.49 -37.93
C PRO A 178 -10.88 1.72 -38.36
N GLU A 179 -11.16 2.81 -39.03
CA GLU A 179 -12.40 2.98 -39.80
C GLU A 179 -12.42 1.91 -40.90
N SER A 180 -13.35 0.99 -40.79
CA SER A 180 -13.68 0.05 -41.88
C SER A 180 -14.68 0.71 -42.80
N ASN A 181 -14.27 0.90 -44.00
CA ASN A 181 -15.09 1.28 -45.18
C ASN A 181 -15.74 0.02 -45.75
#